data_d60fa1b9ed6adc70541ff17f93331ee2
#
_entry.id   d60fa1b9ed6adc70541ff17f93331ee2
#
_cell.length_a   1.000
_cell.length_b   1.000
_cell.length_c   1.000
_cell.angle_alpha   90.00
_cell.angle_beta   90.00
_cell.angle_gamma   90.00
#
_symmetry.space_group_name_H-M   'P 1'
#
loop_
_entity.id
_entity.type
_entity.pdbx_description
1 polymer ?
#
loop_
_entity_poly.entity_id
_entity_poly.type
_entity_poly.pdbx_seq_one_letter_code
_entity_poly.pdbx_strand_id
1 'polypeptide(L)'
;MSLKTDNQRINFASIKDPMPCPDFLEVQLKSFEDFLQLDTPPEKRVNDGLYKVFAENFPITDTRNNFVLEFLDYYIDPPRYSIAECLERGLTYSVPLKAKLKLYCTDPDHEDFDTVIQDVFLGPIPYMTKQGTFIINGAERVVVSQLHRSPGVFFGQSVHANGTPLYSARIIPFKGSWIEFATDINNVMYAYIEIGRAHV
;
A
#
# COMPACT_ATOMS: atom_id res chain seq x y z
N MET A 1 -16.59 28.16 -11.83
CA MET A 1 -15.59 29.15 -12.27
C MET A 1 -14.41 29.04 -11.31
N SER A 2 -13.43 28.21 -11.64
CA SER A 2 -12.25 27.95 -10.81
C SER A 2 -11.26 29.10 -11.00
N LEU A 3 -11.09 29.91 -9.97
CA LEU A 3 -9.98 30.87 -9.89
C LEU A 3 -8.68 30.07 -9.75
N LYS A 4 -8.04 29.76 -10.87
CA LYS A 4 -6.62 29.42 -10.86
C LYS A 4 -5.87 30.68 -10.41
N THR A 5 -5.57 30.79 -9.15
CA THR A 5 -4.54 31.70 -8.66
C THR A 5 -3.21 31.16 -9.18
N ASP A 6 -2.79 31.70 -10.31
CA ASP A 6 -1.47 31.48 -10.87
C ASP A 6 -0.48 32.14 -9.91
N ASN A 7 -0.05 31.40 -8.89
CA ASN A 7 1.06 31.79 -8.02
C ASN A 7 2.38 31.67 -8.80
N GLN A 8 2.52 32.52 -9.84
CA GLN A 8 3.80 32.61 -10.55
C GLN A 8 4.84 33.17 -9.59
N ARG A 9 5.75 32.32 -9.22
CA ARG A 9 6.92 32.70 -8.43
C ARG A 9 7.80 33.60 -9.29
N ILE A 10 7.95 34.84 -8.85
CA ILE A 10 8.80 35.82 -9.55
C ILE A 10 10.25 35.54 -9.16
N ASN A 11 11.08 35.23 -10.15
CA ASN A 11 12.50 35.02 -9.96
C ASN A 11 13.26 36.33 -10.25
N PHE A 12 13.92 36.89 -9.25
CA PHE A 12 14.74 38.09 -9.33
C PHE A 12 16.24 37.80 -9.54
N ALA A 13 16.63 36.51 -9.65
CA ALA A 13 18.00 36.12 -9.88
C ALA A 13 18.39 36.32 -11.35
N SER A 14 19.66 36.59 -11.60
CA SER A 14 20.24 36.67 -12.95
C SER A 14 20.43 35.25 -13.57
N ILE A 15 20.46 34.21 -12.77
CA ILE A 15 20.61 32.82 -13.19
C ILE A 15 19.20 32.18 -13.26
N LYS A 16 18.89 31.54 -14.38
CA LYS A 16 17.66 30.77 -14.52
C LYS A 16 17.72 29.56 -13.59
N ASP A 17 16.61 29.27 -12.88
CA ASP A 17 16.50 28.10 -12.03
C ASP A 17 16.77 26.84 -12.88
N PRO A 18 17.77 26.03 -12.55
CA PRO A 18 18.09 24.81 -13.29
C PRO A 18 17.02 23.72 -13.11
N MET A 19 16.22 23.79 -12.03
CA MET A 19 15.14 22.84 -11.73
C MET A 19 13.91 23.57 -11.20
N PRO A 20 12.70 23.12 -11.57
CA PRO A 20 11.47 23.61 -10.95
C PRO A 20 11.48 23.24 -9.45
N CYS A 21 10.90 24.12 -8.61
CA CYS A 21 10.70 23.80 -7.19
C CYS A 21 9.68 22.67 -7.07
N PRO A 22 10.03 21.52 -6.45
CA PRO A 22 9.08 20.43 -6.27
C PRO A 22 7.94 20.84 -5.31
N ASP A 23 6.77 20.25 -5.49
CA ASP A 23 5.70 20.33 -4.51
C ASP A 23 6.00 19.35 -3.37
N PHE A 24 6.16 19.87 -2.15
CA PHE A 24 6.48 19.06 -0.97
C PHE A 24 5.30 18.18 -0.51
N LEU A 25 4.08 18.47 -0.94
CA LEU A 25 2.89 17.68 -0.65
C LEU A 25 2.62 16.60 -1.70
N GLU A 26 3.31 16.63 -2.83
CA GLU A 26 3.09 15.70 -3.94
C GLU A 26 3.24 14.24 -3.50
N VAL A 27 4.22 13.93 -2.66
CA VAL A 27 4.46 12.57 -2.16
C VAL A 27 3.24 12.02 -1.43
N GLN A 28 2.61 12.83 -0.57
CA GLN A 28 1.43 12.44 0.19
C GLN A 28 0.21 12.27 -0.71
N LEU A 29 -0.07 13.27 -1.52
CA LEU A 29 -1.26 13.30 -2.39
C LEU A 29 -1.21 12.20 -3.45
N LYS A 30 -0.09 12.12 -4.16
CA LYS A 30 0.07 11.14 -5.24
C LYS A 30 0.05 9.71 -4.73
N SER A 31 0.71 9.41 -3.60
CA SER A 31 0.69 8.06 -3.02
C SER A 31 -0.73 7.61 -2.64
N PHE A 32 -1.58 8.54 -2.20
CA PHE A 32 -2.96 8.25 -1.86
C PHE A 32 -3.85 8.10 -3.10
N GLU A 33 -3.62 8.92 -4.13
CA GLU A 33 -4.27 8.77 -5.44
C GLU A 33 -3.90 7.43 -6.09
N ASP A 34 -2.62 7.06 -6.10
CA ASP A 34 -2.13 5.78 -6.62
C ASP A 34 -2.69 4.58 -5.82
N PHE A 35 -2.86 4.74 -4.50
CA PHE A 35 -3.47 3.72 -3.66
C PHE A 35 -4.94 3.47 -4.01
N LEU A 36 -5.72 4.52 -4.18
CA LEU A 36 -7.16 4.41 -4.43
C LEU A 36 -7.53 4.26 -5.91
N GLN A 37 -6.74 4.79 -6.84
CA GLN A 37 -6.95 4.76 -8.29
C GLN A 37 -8.39 5.06 -8.74
N LEU A 38 -9.06 6.01 -8.09
CA LEU A 38 -10.50 6.29 -8.32
C LEU A 38 -10.77 6.92 -9.69
N ASP A 39 -9.86 7.77 -10.16
CA ASP A 39 -9.99 8.48 -11.44
C ASP A 39 -9.66 7.60 -12.64
N THR A 40 -9.17 6.37 -12.38
CA THR A 40 -8.79 5.44 -13.42
C THR A 40 -9.93 4.44 -13.68
N PRO A 41 -10.37 4.28 -14.96
CA PRO A 41 -11.37 3.28 -15.30
C PRO A 41 -10.93 1.87 -14.86
N PRO A 42 -11.84 0.98 -14.47
CA PRO A 42 -11.52 -0.36 -13.95
C PRO A 42 -10.58 -1.16 -14.84
N GLU A 43 -10.75 -1.05 -16.16
CA GLU A 43 -9.96 -1.77 -17.17
C GLU A 43 -8.49 -1.29 -17.27
N LYS A 44 -8.21 -0.07 -16.80
CA LYS A 44 -6.89 0.57 -16.88
C LYS A 44 -6.19 0.68 -15.53
N ARG A 45 -6.80 0.18 -14.46
CA ARG A 45 -6.18 0.19 -13.13
C ARG A 45 -4.92 -0.66 -13.09
N VAL A 46 -3.90 -0.13 -12.50
CA VAL A 46 -2.65 -0.85 -12.28
C VAL A 46 -2.83 -1.82 -11.12
N ASN A 47 -2.24 -3.01 -11.22
CA ASN A 47 -2.30 -4.00 -10.14
C ASN A 47 -1.40 -3.57 -8.96
N ASP A 48 -1.82 -2.52 -8.27
CA ASP A 48 -1.17 -1.96 -7.08
C ASP A 48 -2.20 -1.37 -6.13
N GLY A 49 -1.79 -1.04 -4.91
CA GLY A 49 -2.62 -0.43 -3.88
C GLY A 49 -3.85 -1.26 -3.52
N LEU A 50 -5.00 -0.61 -3.44
CA LEU A 50 -6.27 -1.23 -3.03
C LEU A 50 -6.77 -2.26 -4.06
N TYR A 51 -6.59 -1.98 -5.36
CA TYR A 51 -6.98 -2.91 -6.42
C TYR A 51 -6.26 -4.25 -6.32
N LYS A 52 -4.97 -4.24 -6.02
CA LYS A 52 -4.17 -5.44 -5.82
C LYS A 52 -4.71 -6.32 -4.70
N VAL A 53 -5.13 -5.72 -3.58
CA VAL A 53 -5.71 -6.46 -2.46
C VAL A 53 -6.98 -7.20 -2.88
N PHE A 54 -7.84 -6.56 -3.67
CA PHE A 54 -9.02 -7.24 -4.21
C PHE A 54 -8.63 -8.34 -5.21
N ALA A 55 -7.73 -8.05 -6.14
CA ALA A 55 -7.31 -9.02 -7.16
C ALA A 55 -6.64 -10.29 -6.55
N GLU A 56 -5.94 -10.15 -5.44
CA GLU A 56 -5.31 -11.29 -4.74
C GLU A 56 -6.30 -12.12 -3.91
N ASN A 57 -7.37 -11.51 -3.42
CA ASN A 57 -8.35 -12.21 -2.57
C ASN A 57 -9.53 -12.78 -3.34
N PHE A 58 -9.81 -12.29 -4.54
CA PHE A 58 -10.88 -12.77 -5.40
C PHE A 58 -10.32 -13.49 -6.64
N PRO A 59 -11.05 -14.46 -7.20
CA PRO A 59 -12.36 -14.95 -6.80
C PRO A 59 -12.34 -15.83 -5.54
N ILE A 60 -13.42 -15.76 -4.74
CA ILE A 60 -13.63 -16.64 -3.61
C ILE A 60 -14.57 -17.76 -4.04
N THR A 61 -14.12 -18.99 -3.87
CA THR A 61 -14.90 -20.20 -4.21
C THR A 61 -15.33 -20.93 -2.96
N ASP A 62 -16.50 -21.55 -3.01
CA ASP A 62 -16.95 -22.43 -1.95
C ASP A 62 -16.10 -23.73 -1.91
N THR A 63 -16.11 -24.41 -0.76
CA THR A 63 -15.40 -25.70 -0.54
C THR A 63 -15.81 -26.78 -1.53
N ARG A 64 -17.01 -26.70 -2.09
CA ARG A 64 -17.54 -27.61 -3.13
C ARG A 64 -17.36 -27.09 -4.54
N ASN A 65 -16.79 -25.87 -4.73
CA ASN A 65 -16.67 -25.17 -5.99
C ASN A 65 -17.99 -24.92 -6.75
N ASN A 66 -19.12 -24.91 -6.06
CA ASN A 66 -20.42 -24.70 -6.65
C ASN A 66 -20.73 -23.21 -6.83
N PHE A 67 -20.26 -22.37 -5.89
CA PHE A 67 -20.50 -20.94 -5.91
C PHE A 67 -19.18 -20.18 -6.04
N VAL A 68 -19.19 -19.17 -6.89
CA VAL A 68 -18.03 -18.29 -7.10
C VAL A 68 -18.45 -16.86 -6.89
N LEU A 69 -17.73 -16.18 -6.00
CA LEU A 69 -17.86 -14.76 -5.73
C LEU A 69 -16.72 -14.02 -6.44
N GLU A 70 -17.07 -13.25 -7.46
CA GLU A 70 -16.14 -12.51 -8.30
C GLU A 70 -16.19 -11.02 -7.98
N PHE A 71 -15.02 -10.39 -7.95
CA PHE A 71 -14.89 -8.94 -7.79
C PHE A 71 -14.95 -8.27 -9.17
N LEU A 72 -15.81 -7.26 -9.32
CA LEU A 72 -15.94 -6.50 -10.56
C LEU A 72 -15.26 -5.13 -10.46
N ASP A 73 -15.58 -4.35 -9.42
CA ASP A 73 -15.08 -3.00 -9.24
C ASP A 73 -15.26 -2.53 -7.79
N TYR A 74 -14.60 -1.45 -7.44
CA TYR A 74 -14.83 -0.72 -6.20
C TYR A 74 -15.00 0.78 -6.46
N TYR A 75 -15.72 1.42 -5.57
CA TYR A 75 -15.93 2.87 -5.58
C TYR A 75 -16.17 3.40 -4.17
N ILE A 76 -16.06 4.70 -4.03
CA ILE A 76 -16.32 5.38 -2.77
C ILE A 76 -17.50 6.33 -2.93
N ASP A 77 -18.33 6.41 -1.89
CA ASP A 77 -19.39 7.42 -1.81
C ASP A 77 -18.81 8.72 -1.20
N PRO A 78 -19.51 9.86 -1.39
CA PRO A 78 -19.13 11.11 -0.74
C PRO A 78 -19.07 10.97 0.78
N PRO A 79 -18.18 11.73 1.45
CA PRO A 79 -18.07 11.71 2.90
C PRO A 79 -19.37 12.21 3.55
N ARG A 80 -19.75 11.56 4.65
CA ARG A 80 -20.99 11.88 5.38
C ARG A 80 -20.91 13.20 6.12
N TYR A 81 -19.73 13.57 6.60
CA TYR A 81 -19.47 14.77 7.37
C TYR A 81 -18.41 15.62 6.68
N SER A 82 -18.52 16.93 6.82
CA SER A 82 -17.51 17.87 6.35
C SER A 82 -16.27 17.84 7.24
N ILE A 83 -15.16 18.37 6.74
CA ILE A 83 -13.89 18.48 7.48
C ILE A 83 -14.10 19.28 8.78
N ALA A 84 -14.83 20.41 8.71
CA ALA A 84 -15.10 21.25 9.86
C ALA A 84 -15.91 20.51 10.95
N GLU A 85 -16.95 19.78 10.55
CA GLU A 85 -17.76 19.00 11.48
C GLU A 85 -16.95 17.86 12.13
N CYS A 86 -16.03 17.23 11.40
CA CYS A 86 -15.18 16.20 11.98
C CYS A 86 -14.23 16.75 13.03
N LEU A 87 -13.69 17.95 12.81
CA LEU A 87 -12.82 18.63 13.80
C LEU A 87 -13.60 19.06 15.05
N GLU A 88 -14.78 19.66 14.88
CA GLU A 88 -15.60 20.13 16.00
C GLU A 88 -16.15 19.00 16.86
N ARG A 89 -16.61 17.92 16.21
CA ARG A 89 -17.28 16.79 16.90
C ARG A 89 -16.35 15.66 17.29
N GLY A 90 -15.05 15.75 17.00
CA GLY A 90 -14.10 14.68 17.30
C GLY A 90 -14.30 13.43 16.45
N LEU A 91 -14.77 13.57 15.20
CA LEU A 91 -15.05 12.46 14.28
C LEU A 91 -13.87 12.20 13.35
N THR A 92 -13.89 11.04 12.71
CA THR A 92 -12.93 10.68 11.65
C THR A 92 -13.52 11.08 10.28
N TYR A 93 -12.74 11.83 9.50
CA TYR A 93 -13.10 12.14 8.11
C TYR A 93 -12.88 10.90 7.25
N SER A 94 -13.97 10.24 6.89
CA SER A 94 -13.96 8.96 6.18
C SER A 94 -15.02 8.92 5.08
N VAL A 95 -14.76 8.06 4.10
CA VAL A 95 -15.65 7.79 2.98
C VAL A 95 -16.07 6.32 2.99
N PRO A 96 -17.34 6.01 2.66
CA PRO A 96 -17.80 4.63 2.55
C PRO A 96 -17.17 3.96 1.33
N LEU A 97 -16.48 2.85 1.56
CA LEU A 97 -15.97 1.98 0.49
C LEU A 97 -17.03 0.93 0.14
N LYS A 98 -17.37 0.83 -1.13
CA LYS A 98 -18.25 -0.18 -1.68
C LYS A 98 -17.53 -0.98 -2.76
N ALA A 99 -17.81 -2.28 -2.81
CA ALA A 99 -17.34 -3.17 -3.87
C ALA A 99 -18.54 -3.71 -4.65
N LYS A 100 -18.41 -3.76 -5.95
CA LYS A 100 -19.35 -4.40 -6.84
C LYS A 100 -18.93 -5.85 -7.01
N LEU A 101 -19.73 -6.75 -6.49
CA LEU A 101 -19.48 -8.18 -6.47
C LEU A 101 -20.50 -8.91 -7.34
N LYS A 102 -20.07 -10.02 -7.94
CA LYS A 102 -20.88 -10.91 -8.75
C LYS A 102 -20.81 -12.30 -8.15
N LEU A 103 -21.97 -12.84 -7.79
CA LEU A 103 -22.12 -14.20 -7.33
C LEU A 103 -22.81 -15.02 -8.40
N TYR A 104 -22.19 -16.13 -8.78
CA TYR A 104 -22.77 -17.07 -9.75
C TYR A 104 -22.51 -18.53 -9.33
N CYS A 105 -23.37 -19.41 -9.81
CA CYS A 105 -23.25 -20.85 -9.61
C CYS A 105 -22.55 -21.48 -10.82
N THR A 106 -21.64 -22.41 -10.55
CA THR A 106 -20.92 -23.17 -11.60
C THR A 106 -21.49 -24.60 -11.76
N ASP A 107 -22.37 -25.00 -10.85
CA ASP A 107 -22.93 -26.35 -10.82
C ASP A 107 -24.07 -26.48 -11.85
N PRO A 108 -24.01 -27.45 -12.79
CA PRO A 108 -25.06 -27.69 -13.77
C PRO A 108 -26.38 -28.17 -13.15
N ASP A 109 -26.34 -28.72 -11.93
CA ASP A 109 -27.56 -29.20 -11.22
C ASP A 109 -28.37 -28.02 -10.62
N HIS A 110 -27.84 -26.80 -10.64
CA HIS A 110 -28.47 -25.59 -10.09
C HIS A 110 -28.63 -24.51 -11.16
N GLU A 111 -29.09 -24.87 -12.35
CA GLU A 111 -29.34 -23.92 -13.46
C GLU A 111 -30.34 -22.82 -13.14
N ASP A 112 -31.17 -23.02 -12.11
CA ASP A 112 -32.18 -22.04 -11.63
C ASP A 112 -31.57 -20.87 -10.83
N PHE A 113 -30.26 -20.86 -10.53
CA PHE A 113 -29.62 -19.79 -9.79
C PHE A 113 -29.24 -18.63 -10.72
N ASP A 114 -29.98 -17.53 -10.61
CA ASP A 114 -29.68 -16.30 -11.34
C ASP A 114 -28.37 -15.65 -10.80
N THR A 115 -27.54 -15.20 -11.72
CA THR A 115 -26.34 -14.43 -11.36
C THR A 115 -26.73 -13.15 -10.63
N VAL A 116 -26.27 -12.99 -9.39
CA VAL A 116 -26.53 -11.81 -8.56
C VAL A 116 -25.35 -10.85 -8.65
N ILE A 117 -25.62 -9.61 -9.09
CA ILE A 117 -24.64 -8.51 -9.06
C ILE A 117 -25.14 -7.48 -8.07
N GLN A 118 -24.34 -7.22 -7.04
CA GLN A 118 -24.72 -6.31 -5.96
C GLN A 118 -23.55 -5.47 -5.49
N ASP A 119 -23.87 -4.24 -5.08
CA ASP A 119 -22.93 -3.34 -4.41
C ASP A 119 -22.92 -3.64 -2.91
N VAL A 120 -21.77 -4.02 -2.41
CA VAL A 120 -21.57 -4.40 -0.99
C VAL A 120 -20.78 -3.32 -0.29
N PHE A 121 -21.31 -2.82 0.82
CA PHE A 121 -20.59 -1.92 1.71
C PHE A 121 -19.55 -2.68 2.51
N LEU A 122 -18.27 -2.35 2.33
CA LEU A 122 -17.15 -2.99 3.03
C LEU A 122 -16.79 -2.29 4.33
N GLY A 123 -16.93 -0.97 4.37
CA GLY A 123 -16.60 -0.18 5.55
C GLY A 123 -16.19 1.25 5.20
N PRO A 124 -16.08 2.12 6.22
CA PRO A 124 -15.53 3.45 6.04
C PRO A 124 -14.00 3.40 6.01
N ILE A 125 -13.38 4.12 5.09
CA ILE A 125 -11.93 4.33 5.05
C ILE A 125 -11.62 5.80 5.30
N PRO A 126 -10.58 6.12 6.10
CA PRO A 126 -10.13 7.50 6.26
C PRO A 126 -9.78 8.10 4.90
N TYR A 127 -10.17 9.34 4.70
CA TYR A 127 -9.92 10.04 3.45
C TYR A 127 -8.99 11.23 3.65
N MET A 128 -8.05 11.39 2.72
CA MET A 128 -7.05 12.45 2.78
C MET A 128 -7.66 13.80 2.40
N THR A 129 -7.29 14.84 3.12
CA THR A 129 -7.64 16.22 2.79
C THR A 129 -6.75 16.74 1.64
N LYS A 130 -7.14 17.87 1.06
CA LYS A 130 -6.35 18.53 0.00
C LYS A 130 -4.95 18.97 0.47
N GLN A 131 -4.72 19.01 1.78
CA GLN A 131 -3.44 19.38 2.41
C GLN A 131 -2.57 18.16 2.70
N GLY A 132 -2.99 16.95 2.30
CA GLY A 132 -2.24 15.72 2.55
C GLY A 132 -2.35 15.19 3.98
N THR A 133 -3.36 15.61 4.72
CA THR A 133 -3.62 15.23 6.13
C THR A 133 -4.81 14.29 6.24
N PHE A 134 -4.85 13.50 7.32
CA PHE A 134 -6.01 12.72 7.73
C PHE A 134 -6.59 13.32 9.02
N ILE A 135 -7.92 13.28 9.15
CA ILE A 135 -8.59 13.66 10.39
C ILE A 135 -9.09 12.40 11.06
N ILE A 136 -8.49 12.07 12.19
CA ILE A 136 -8.80 10.88 12.97
C ILE A 136 -9.23 11.31 14.37
N ASN A 137 -10.48 11.01 14.73
CA ASN A 137 -11.07 11.38 16.02
C ASN A 137 -10.93 12.90 16.32
N GLY A 138 -11.12 13.74 15.30
CA GLY A 138 -10.99 15.19 15.41
C GLY A 138 -9.56 15.73 15.46
N ALA A 139 -8.55 14.88 15.36
CA ALA A 139 -7.14 15.27 15.30
C ALA A 139 -6.63 15.19 13.87
N GLU A 140 -6.02 16.27 13.39
CA GLU A 140 -5.36 16.31 12.09
C GLU A 140 -4.00 15.61 12.19
N ARG A 141 -3.78 14.62 11.31
CA ARG A 141 -2.59 13.75 11.34
C ARG A 141 -1.99 13.62 9.95
N VAL A 142 -0.68 13.48 9.90
CA VAL A 142 0.08 13.26 8.66
C VAL A 142 0.83 11.94 8.77
N VAL A 143 0.83 11.17 7.69
CA VAL A 143 1.67 9.98 7.58
C VAL A 143 3.08 10.42 7.25
N VAL A 144 4.03 10.16 8.13
CA VAL A 144 5.44 10.52 7.95
C VAL A 144 6.18 9.39 7.23
N SER A 145 7.02 9.76 6.26
CA SER A 145 7.90 8.80 5.60
C SER A 145 8.89 8.21 6.59
N GLN A 146 9.02 6.88 6.59
CA GLN A 146 9.94 6.16 7.45
C GLN A 146 11.08 5.58 6.64
N LEU A 147 12.32 5.87 7.06
CA LEU A 147 13.51 5.30 6.48
C LEU A 147 13.73 3.89 7.01
N HIS A 148 13.81 2.91 6.13
CA HIS A 148 14.12 1.53 6.48
C HIS A 148 15.19 0.96 5.54
N ARG A 149 15.83 -0.14 5.95
CA ARG A 149 16.76 -0.84 5.06
C ARG A 149 15.98 -1.47 3.90
N SER A 150 16.54 -1.35 2.69
CA SER A 150 15.91 -1.96 1.51
C SER A 150 15.86 -3.48 1.64
N PRO A 151 14.76 -4.11 1.25
CA PRO A 151 14.71 -5.56 1.11
C PRO A 151 15.74 -6.04 0.10
N GLY A 152 16.36 -7.20 0.36
CA GLY A 152 17.34 -7.77 -0.55
C GLY A 152 18.39 -8.61 0.18
N VAL A 153 19.44 -8.99 -0.56
CA VAL A 153 20.57 -9.76 -0.06
C VAL A 153 21.80 -8.88 -0.03
N PHE A 154 22.47 -8.84 1.11
CA PHE A 154 23.68 -8.08 1.35
C PHE A 154 24.82 -9.02 1.67
N PHE A 155 25.90 -8.95 0.89
CA PHE A 155 27.09 -9.74 1.09
C PHE A 155 28.15 -8.92 1.84
N GLY A 156 28.82 -9.59 2.77
CA GLY A 156 29.89 -9.00 3.57
C GLY A 156 31.12 -9.91 3.60
N GLN A 157 32.29 -9.31 3.74
CA GLN A 157 33.54 -10.00 3.98
C GLN A 157 34.22 -9.37 5.19
N SER A 158 34.66 -10.17 6.12
CA SER A 158 35.49 -9.78 7.24
C SER A 158 36.77 -10.63 7.29
N VAL A 159 37.81 -10.10 7.90
CA VAL A 159 39.06 -10.86 8.07
C VAL A 159 39.21 -11.16 9.54
N HIS A 160 39.37 -12.46 9.85
CA HIS A 160 39.66 -12.93 11.19
C HIS A 160 41.07 -12.50 11.61
N ALA A 161 41.35 -12.44 12.92
CA ALA A 161 42.68 -12.11 13.46
C ALA A 161 43.82 -12.95 12.90
N ASN A 162 43.55 -14.18 12.45
CA ASN A 162 44.50 -15.10 11.82
C ASN A 162 44.71 -14.85 10.31
N GLY A 163 44.11 -13.79 9.72
CA GLY A 163 44.18 -13.46 8.31
C GLY A 163 43.22 -14.26 7.40
N THR A 164 42.40 -15.15 7.95
CA THR A 164 41.42 -15.93 7.17
C THR A 164 40.23 -15.06 6.80
N PRO A 165 39.84 -15.00 5.51
CA PRO A 165 38.64 -14.27 5.11
C PRO A 165 37.38 -15.04 5.54
N LEU A 166 36.44 -14.34 6.16
CA LEU A 166 35.13 -14.85 6.55
C LEU A 166 34.08 -14.15 5.71
N TYR A 167 33.15 -14.92 5.19
CA TYR A 167 32.08 -14.43 4.35
C TYR A 167 30.72 -14.46 5.08
N SER A 168 29.91 -13.45 4.83
CA SER A 168 28.55 -13.40 5.35
C SER A 168 27.58 -12.97 4.26
N ALA A 169 26.35 -13.45 4.35
CA ALA A 169 25.24 -13.03 3.51
C ALA A 169 24.02 -12.78 4.40
N ARG A 170 23.47 -11.58 4.32
CA ARG A 170 22.29 -11.19 5.10
C ARG A 170 21.11 -10.99 4.17
N ILE A 171 20.03 -11.73 4.41
CA ILE A 171 18.76 -11.61 3.71
C ILE A 171 17.83 -10.76 4.55
N ILE A 172 17.42 -9.63 4.01
CA ILE A 172 16.46 -8.71 4.61
C ILE A 172 15.16 -8.79 3.82
N PRO A 173 14.09 -9.40 4.36
CA PRO A 173 12.79 -9.44 3.70
C PRO A 173 12.07 -8.10 3.86
N PHE A 174 11.07 -7.86 3.00
CA PHE A 174 10.17 -6.72 3.16
C PHE A 174 9.40 -6.80 4.49
N LYS A 175 8.97 -8.01 4.88
CA LYS A 175 8.25 -8.29 6.11
C LYS A 175 8.71 -9.65 6.67
N GLY A 176 9.02 -9.71 7.95
CA GLY A 176 9.47 -10.92 8.64
C GLY A 176 10.89 -10.79 9.21
N SER A 177 11.42 -11.89 9.75
CA SER A 177 12.71 -11.94 10.41
C SER A 177 13.87 -11.97 9.43
N TRP A 178 14.99 -11.37 9.81
CA TRP A 178 16.21 -11.40 9.02
C TRP A 178 16.88 -12.76 9.14
N ILE A 179 17.54 -13.18 8.07
CA ILE A 179 18.35 -14.40 8.03
C ILE A 179 19.77 -14.00 7.66
N GLU A 180 20.72 -14.42 8.46
CA GLU A 180 22.15 -14.19 8.19
C GLU A 180 22.88 -15.51 8.09
N PHE A 181 23.61 -15.71 7.01
CA PHE A 181 24.54 -16.81 6.82
C PHE A 181 25.94 -16.28 7.05
N ALA A 182 26.75 -17.01 7.83
CA ALA A 182 28.14 -16.65 8.07
C ALA A 182 29.02 -17.90 8.08
N THR A 183 30.23 -17.76 7.53
CA THR A 183 31.24 -18.82 7.59
C THR A 183 32.13 -18.66 8.82
N ASP A 184 32.50 -19.78 9.45
CA ASP A 184 33.48 -19.82 10.53
C ASP A 184 34.90 -20.12 9.98
N ILE A 185 35.90 -20.02 10.83
CA ILE A 185 37.31 -20.31 10.52
C ILE A 185 37.49 -21.70 9.88
N ASN A 186 36.68 -22.66 10.29
CA ASN A 186 36.70 -24.04 9.79
C ASN A 186 35.91 -24.24 8.49
N ASN A 187 35.52 -23.18 7.79
CA ASN A 187 34.64 -23.19 6.61
C ASN A 187 33.28 -23.82 6.86
N VAL A 188 32.82 -23.84 8.11
CA VAL A 188 31.46 -24.28 8.45
C VAL A 188 30.51 -23.07 8.30
N MET A 189 29.40 -23.29 7.64
CA MET A 189 28.35 -22.28 7.44
C MET A 189 27.33 -22.35 8.57
N TYR A 190 27.00 -21.22 9.13
CA TYR A 190 25.96 -21.08 10.14
C TYR A 190 24.85 -20.16 9.60
N ALA A 191 23.60 -20.50 9.89
CA ALA A 191 22.47 -19.66 9.68
C ALA A 191 21.99 -19.05 11.01
N TYR A 192 21.84 -17.75 11.05
CA TYR A 192 21.30 -17.00 12.17
C TYR A 192 19.92 -16.47 11.77
N ILE A 193 18.91 -16.85 12.54
CA ILE A 193 17.58 -16.29 12.45
C ILE A 193 17.39 -15.47 13.72
N GLU A 194 16.67 -14.38 13.66
CA GLU A 194 16.48 -13.40 14.76
C GLU A 194 16.15 -14.05 16.12
N ILE A 195 15.72 -15.30 16.16
CA ILE A 195 15.32 -16.07 17.35
C ILE A 195 16.44 -17.02 17.84
N GLY A 196 17.51 -17.25 17.10
CA GLY A 196 18.56 -18.16 17.51
C GLY A 196 19.54 -18.59 16.41
N ARG A 197 20.56 -19.32 16.81
CA ARG A 197 21.60 -19.89 15.93
C ARG A 197 21.18 -21.30 15.48
N ALA A 198 21.12 -21.54 14.20
CA ALA A 198 20.96 -22.90 13.64
C ALA A 198 22.21 -23.33 12.86
N HIS A 199 22.59 -24.58 12.97
CA HIS A 199 23.59 -25.19 12.10
C HIS A 199 22.93 -25.58 10.77
N VAL A 200 23.59 -25.33 9.66
CA VAL A 200 23.21 -25.77 8.33
C VAL A 200 24.15 -26.93 7.90
#